data_fc0d1347ff70e94a3140c47087cb293e
#
_entry.id   fc0d1347ff70e94a3140c47087cb293e
#
_cell.length_a   1.000
_cell.length_b   1.000
_cell.length_c   1.000
_cell.angle_alpha   90.00
_cell.angle_beta   90.00
_cell.angle_gamma   90.00
#
_symmetry.space_group_name_H-M   'P 1'
#
loop_
_entity.id
_entity.type
_entity.pdbx_description
1 polymer ?
#
loop_
_entity_poly.entity_id
_entity_poly.type
_entity_poly.pdbx_seq_one_letter_code
_entity_poly.pdbx_strand_id
1 'polypeptide(L)'
;MEHIAADLLLKGLAPEGFADGQPIGLVTTDSREVCPGCIFVAFPGERFDGHDFAAKALEEGAAYVVLNHPVEGVPAEKAVISPDSYHAMMVMGANYRSQFHPKVVGVTGSVGKTTTKQMTYAAIAGFGDTIKTEGNQNNELGLPRTLFRIGKETEYAVVEMGMSHAGEIERLARCARPDVGIITCIGVSHIGNLGSQENICKAKLEICAGLAEGSPLVLNGDDPFLRKAALPGHVRPVWFSLGDESADVCALNVRQEGDGMAFTLCDRAAGRYEVTIPAMGRHNVANALAAYAAATRLGLAPEGVIAGLADFEQTGMRQKVVHAGGMDVIEDCYNANPDSMKAALAMFREYPCKRCFALLGDMLELGEMSASAHEELGRQAAGAGLTALVTYGPEAARTAEAAKAAGLADVVHAGDYQQAADALLARMKAGDALLVKASRGMALEKALALFYPVCGK
;
A
#
# COMPACT_ATOMS: atom_id res chain seq x y z
N MET A 1 5.94 -21.31 5.75
CA MET A 1 5.70 -21.74 4.36
C MET A 1 5.48 -23.24 4.29
N GLU A 2 4.87 -23.76 3.22
CA GLU A 2 4.86 -25.21 2.95
C GLU A 2 6.26 -25.72 2.67
N HIS A 3 6.53 -26.98 3.00
CA HIS A 3 7.82 -27.60 2.71
C HIS A 3 8.01 -27.86 1.22
N ILE A 4 9.00 -27.21 0.62
CA ILE A 4 9.36 -27.35 -0.80
C ILE A 4 10.81 -27.85 -0.90
N ALA A 5 11.09 -28.72 -1.86
CA ALA A 5 12.43 -29.23 -2.09
C ALA A 5 13.42 -28.11 -2.44
N ALA A 6 14.61 -28.15 -1.86
CA ALA A 6 15.63 -27.10 -1.97
C ALA A 6 16.04 -26.85 -3.44
N ASP A 7 16.16 -27.89 -4.25
CA ASP A 7 16.49 -27.80 -5.67
C ASP A 7 15.43 -27.00 -6.46
N LEU A 8 14.14 -27.14 -6.11
CA LEU A 8 13.07 -26.35 -6.72
C LEU A 8 13.14 -24.89 -6.31
N LEU A 9 13.40 -24.59 -5.02
CA LEU A 9 13.52 -23.21 -4.53
C LEU A 9 14.71 -22.49 -5.12
N LEU A 10 15.85 -23.19 -5.21
CA LEU A 10 17.14 -22.62 -5.65
C LEU A 10 17.34 -22.71 -7.17
N LYS A 11 16.36 -23.21 -7.91
CA LYS A 11 16.43 -23.31 -9.37
C LYS A 11 16.67 -21.94 -10.00
N GLY A 12 17.72 -21.86 -10.83
CA GLY A 12 18.17 -20.61 -11.47
C GLY A 12 19.06 -19.73 -10.62
N LEU A 13 19.29 -20.08 -9.35
CA LEU A 13 20.26 -19.42 -8.46
C LEU A 13 21.52 -20.25 -8.27
N ALA A 14 21.37 -21.57 -8.23
CA ALA A 14 22.45 -22.52 -8.08
C ALA A 14 22.56 -23.43 -9.31
N PRO A 15 23.75 -24.02 -9.57
CA PRO A 15 23.91 -25.04 -10.61
C PRO A 15 22.97 -26.23 -10.39
N GLU A 16 22.63 -26.92 -11.48
CA GLU A 16 21.85 -28.15 -11.41
C GLU A 16 22.60 -29.21 -10.60
N GLY A 17 21.93 -29.86 -9.66
CA GLY A 17 22.51 -30.83 -8.75
C GLY A 17 23.26 -30.24 -7.53
N PHE A 18 23.27 -28.91 -7.35
CA PHE A 18 23.84 -28.26 -6.18
C PHE A 18 23.09 -28.59 -4.89
N ALA A 19 21.76 -28.47 -4.92
CA ALA A 19 20.91 -28.80 -3.79
C ALA A 19 20.33 -30.21 -3.94
N ASP A 20 20.25 -30.92 -2.83
CA ASP A 20 19.47 -32.15 -2.73
C ASP A 20 17.98 -31.84 -2.56
N GLY A 21 17.12 -32.82 -2.71
CA GLY A 21 15.68 -32.66 -2.57
C GLY A 21 15.19 -32.48 -1.12
N GLN A 22 16.06 -32.04 -0.19
CA GLN A 22 15.65 -31.87 1.21
C GLN A 22 14.57 -30.79 1.32
N PRO A 23 13.57 -30.98 2.22
CA PRO A 23 12.47 -30.05 2.35
C PRO A 23 12.90 -28.78 3.09
N ILE A 24 12.60 -27.60 2.51
CA ILE A 24 12.79 -26.28 3.09
C ILE A 24 11.46 -25.75 3.58
N GLY A 25 11.35 -25.44 4.88
CA GLY A 25 10.14 -24.91 5.51
C GLY A 25 10.18 -23.40 5.78
N LEU A 26 11.36 -22.77 5.63
CA LEU A 26 11.53 -21.34 5.89
C LEU A 26 12.63 -20.76 5.00
N VAL A 27 12.40 -19.58 4.44
CA VAL A 27 13.39 -18.68 3.87
C VAL A 27 13.38 -17.41 4.71
N THR A 28 14.49 -17.10 5.37
CA THR A 28 14.58 -15.93 6.25
C THR A 28 15.77 -15.05 5.94
N THR A 29 15.66 -13.77 6.26
CA THR A 29 16.74 -12.77 6.21
C THR A 29 17.11 -12.29 7.62
N ASP A 30 16.44 -12.79 8.65
CA ASP A 30 16.70 -12.46 10.05
C ASP A 30 17.46 -13.62 10.70
N SER A 31 18.70 -13.36 11.13
CA SER A 31 19.55 -14.38 11.78
C SER A 31 18.94 -14.93 13.08
N ARG A 32 17.98 -14.23 13.69
CA ARG A 32 17.28 -14.67 14.91
C ARG A 32 16.16 -15.67 14.62
N GLU A 33 15.73 -15.79 13.37
CA GLU A 33 14.69 -16.72 12.91
C GLU A 33 15.28 -18.00 12.30
N VAL A 34 16.62 -18.12 12.26
CA VAL A 34 17.28 -19.30 11.72
C VAL A 34 16.84 -20.54 12.50
N CYS A 35 16.49 -21.58 11.77
CA CYS A 35 16.07 -22.87 12.31
C CYS A 35 16.55 -24.03 11.42
N PRO A 36 16.55 -25.28 11.92
CA PRO A 36 16.97 -26.43 11.15
C PRO A 36 16.20 -26.57 9.83
N GLY A 37 16.93 -26.72 8.73
CA GLY A 37 16.36 -26.88 7.40
C GLY A 37 15.87 -25.59 6.73
N CYS A 38 16.17 -24.40 7.26
CA CYS A 38 15.86 -23.14 6.59
C CYS A 38 16.91 -22.76 5.53
N ILE A 39 16.55 -21.79 4.68
CA ILE A 39 17.53 -21.03 3.87
C ILE A 39 17.67 -19.64 4.50
N PHE A 40 18.92 -19.28 4.84
CA PHE A 40 19.24 -17.93 5.31
C PHE A 40 19.76 -17.09 4.14
N VAL A 41 19.20 -15.90 3.93
CA VAL A 41 19.62 -14.97 2.87
C VAL A 41 20.31 -13.78 3.50
N ALA A 42 21.60 -13.62 3.25
CA ALA A 42 22.35 -12.48 3.73
C ALA A 42 22.09 -11.23 2.90
N PHE A 43 21.79 -10.12 3.56
CA PHE A 43 21.68 -8.80 2.96
C PHE A 43 22.81 -7.92 3.48
N PRO A 44 23.55 -7.21 2.59
CA PRO A 44 24.46 -6.18 3.04
C PRO A 44 23.69 -5.01 3.64
N GLY A 45 24.13 -4.51 4.77
CA GLY A 45 23.50 -3.39 5.48
C GLY A 45 24.54 -2.41 6.00
N GLU A 46 24.14 -1.15 6.18
CA GLU A 46 25.03 -0.07 6.65
C GLU A 46 25.53 -0.26 8.10
N ARG A 47 24.74 -0.89 8.96
CA ARG A 47 25.06 -1.09 10.39
C ARG A 47 25.43 -2.53 10.71
N PHE A 48 24.83 -3.48 10.04
CA PHE A 48 25.04 -4.93 10.21
C PHE A 48 25.03 -5.57 8.84
N ASP A 49 26.09 -6.32 8.52
CA ASP A 49 26.14 -7.12 7.30
C ASP A 49 25.60 -8.53 7.61
N GLY A 50 24.59 -8.96 6.86
CA GLY A 50 24.01 -10.29 6.99
C GLY A 50 25.04 -11.42 6.74
N HIS A 51 26.09 -11.14 5.97
CA HIS A 51 27.17 -12.10 5.68
C HIS A 51 27.94 -12.51 6.93
N ASP A 52 28.06 -11.63 7.94
CA ASP A 52 28.73 -11.93 9.22
C ASP A 52 28.02 -13.05 10.01
N PHE A 53 26.74 -13.31 9.71
CA PHE A 53 25.94 -14.33 10.37
C PHE A 53 25.84 -15.64 9.60
N ALA A 54 26.43 -15.74 8.40
CA ALA A 54 26.24 -16.88 7.51
C ALA A 54 26.79 -18.19 8.07
N ALA A 55 28.02 -18.18 8.61
CA ALA A 55 28.63 -19.37 9.23
C ALA A 55 27.82 -19.84 10.45
N LYS A 56 27.40 -18.88 11.31
CA LYS A 56 26.56 -19.15 12.46
C LYS A 56 25.18 -19.71 12.08
N ALA A 57 24.60 -19.21 11.00
CA ALA A 57 23.31 -19.73 10.50
C ALA A 57 23.41 -21.22 10.12
N LEU A 58 24.54 -21.65 9.52
CA LEU A 58 24.77 -23.06 9.23
C LEU A 58 24.97 -23.89 10.51
N GLU A 59 25.68 -23.36 11.52
CA GLU A 59 25.84 -23.99 12.83
C GLU A 59 24.48 -24.17 13.54
N GLU A 60 23.58 -23.23 13.38
CA GLU A 60 22.19 -23.27 13.92
C GLU A 60 21.25 -24.14 13.08
N GLY A 61 21.75 -24.73 11.99
CA GLY A 61 21.06 -25.76 11.22
C GLY A 61 20.43 -25.27 9.91
N ALA A 62 20.75 -24.08 9.42
CA ALA A 62 20.34 -23.68 8.08
C ALA A 62 20.82 -24.71 7.05
N ALA A 63 19.96 -25.09 6.13
CA ALA A 63 20.31 -26.05 5.07
C ALA A 63 21.27 -25.43 4.07
N TYR A 64 20.99 -24.18 3.68
CA TYR A 64 21.79 -23.39 2.75
C TYR A 64 21.80 -21.92 3.18
N VAL A 65 22.84 -21.21 2.73
CA VAL A 65 22.94 -19.76 2.84
C VAL A 65 23.05 -19.14 1.44
N VAL A 66 22.38 -18.02 1.23
CA VAL A 66 22.48 -17.22 0.00
C VAL A 66 23.29 -15.98 0.32
N LEU A 67 24.39 -15.78 -0.42
CA LEU A 67 25.43 -14.79 -0.17
C LEU A 67 25.73 -13.99 -1.44
N ASN A 68 26.20 -12.75 -1.31
CA ASN A 68 26.68 -11.96 -2.46
C ASN A 68 28.14 -12.30 -2.84
N HIS A 69 28.90 -12.86 -1.93
CA HIS A 69 30.29 -13.29 -2.11
C HIS A 69 30.61 -14.45 -1.17
N PRO A 70 31.68 -15.24 -1.43
CA PRO A 70 32.13 -16.27 -0.50
C PRO A 70 32.51 -15.68 0.86
N VAL A 71 32.14 -16.38 1.93
CA VAL A 71 32.42 -16.02 3.33
C VAL A 71 33.27 -17.09 3.98
N GLU A 72 34.27 -16.67 4.77
CA GLU A 72 35.14 -17.59 5.53
C GLU A 72 34.31 -18.43 6.51
N GLY A 73 34.61 -19.72 6.60
CA GLY A 73 33.84 -20.64 7.46
C GLY A 73 32.53 -21.16 6.84
N VAL A 74 32.16 -20.74 5.64
CA VAL A 74 31.00 -21.24 4.92
C VAL A 74 31.41 -22.20 3.83
N PRO A 75 31.05 -23.51 3.90
CA PRO A 75 31.37 -24.50 2.87
C PRO A 75 30.70 -24.16 1.53
N ALA A 76 31.43 -24.34 0.42
CA ALA A 76 30.91 -23.98 -0.92
C ALA A 76 29.67 -24.77 -1.30
N GLU A 77 29.52 -26.01 -0.86
CA GLU A 77 28.35 -26.87 -1.08
C GLU A 77 27.09 -26.44 -0.28
N LYS A 78 27.22 -25.47 0.62
CA LYS A 78 26.13 -24.88 1.40
C LYS A 78 25.86 -23.42 1.02
N ALA A 79 26.71 -22.81 0.19
CA ALA A 79 26.64 -21.42 -0.21
C ALA A 79 26.15 -21.25 -1.63
N VAL A 80 25.00 -20.60 -1.79
CA VAL A 80 24.51 -20.11 -3.08
C VAL A 80 25.00 -18.68 -3.27
N ILE A 81 25.86 -18.46 -4.26
CA ILE A 81 26.40 -17.13 -4.54
C ILE A 81 25.50 -16.44 -5.57
N SER A 82 24.85 -15.36 -5.15
CA SER A 82 24.05 -14.47 -5.98
C SER A 82 24.54 -13.03 -5.79
N PRO A 83 24.90 -12.31 -6.83
CA PRO A 83 25.44 -10.94 -6.70
C PRO A 83 24.39 -9.95 -6.12
N ASP A 84 23.13 -10.34 -6.10
CA ASP A 84 22.02 -9.54 -5.58
C ASP A 84 21.07 -10.40 -4.75
N SER A 85 21.00 -10.10 -3.44
CA SER A 85 20.10 -10.78 -2.50
C SER A 85 18.62 -10.52 -2.77
N TYR A 86 18.27 -9.33 -3.29
CA TYR A 86 16.89 -9.04 -3.72
C TYR A 86 16.49 -9.92 -4.90
N HIS A 87 17.36 -10.04 -5.90
CA HIS A 87 17.15 -10.95 -7.02
C HIS A 87 16.98 -12.41 -6.54
N ALA A 88 17.81 -12.86 -5.63
CA ALA A 88 17.72 -14.22 -5.07
C ALA A 88 16.36 -14.44 -4.37
N MET A 89 15.90 -13.49 -3.54
CA MET A 89 14.57 -13.55 -2.92
C MET A 89 13.45 -13.62 -3.96
N MET A 90 13.53 -12.81 -5.03
CA MET A 90 12.53 -12.79 -6.09
C MET A 90 12.48 -14.11 -6.86
N VAL A 91 13.63 -14.71 -7.18
CA VAL A 91 13.71 -16.02 -7.84
C VAL A 91 13.12 -17.13 -6.96
N MET A 92 13.50 -17.18 -5.68
CA MET A 92 12.93 -18.16 -4.74
C MET A 92 11.42 -17.93 -4.54
N GLY A 93 10.97 -16.69 -4.45
CA GLY A 93 9.55 -16.36 -4.37
C GLY A 93 8.76 -16.83 -5.60
N ALA A 94 9.29 -16.60 -6.80
CA ALA A 94 8.69 -17.06 -8.05
C ALA A 94 8.68 -18.58 -8.16
N ASN A 95 9.76 -19.25 -7.77
CA ASN A 95 9.86 -20.69 -7.75
C ASN A 95 8.87 -21.32 -6.76
N TYR A 96 8.76 -20.74 -5.55
CA TYR A 96 7.76 -21.17 -4.56
C TYR A 96 6.34 -20.97 -5.08
N ARG A 97 6.03 -19.76 -5.59
CA ARG A 97 4.72 -19.43 -6.16
C ARG A 97 4.28 -20.41 -7.27
N SER A 98 5.25 -20.91 -8.05
CA SER A 98 4.98 -21.85 -9.15
C SER A 98 4.48 -23.24 -8.70
N GLN A 99 4.62 -23.58 -7.43
CA GLN A 99 4.17 -24.85 -6.87
C GLN A 99 2.68 -24.83 -6.47
N PHE A 100 2.06 -23.66 -6.49
CA PHE A 100 0.67 -23.44 -6.05
C PHE A 100 -0.12 -22.69 -7.12
N HIS A 101 -1.46 -22.80 -7.07
CA HIS A 101 -2.34 -22.23 -8.08
C HIS A 101 -3.45 -21.32 -7.51
N PRO A 102 -3.20 -20.50 -6.47
CA PRO A 102 -4.21 -19.54 -6.05
C PRO A 102 -4.49 -18.53 -7.16
N LYS A 103 -5.69 -17.96 -7.17
CA LYS A 103 -6.01 -16.80 -7.99
C LYS A 103 -5.38 -15.56 -7.36
N VAL A 104 -4.58 -14.81 -8.13
CA VAL A 104 -3.81 -13.69 -7.63
C VAL A 104 -4.34 -12.36 -8.19
N VAL A 105 -4.60 -11.39 -7.32
CA VAL A 105 -4.86 -10.00 -7.69
C VAL A 105 -3.64 -9.15 -7.35
N GLY A 106 -3.04 -8.53 -8.36
CA GLY A 106 -1.95 -7.56 -8.18
C GLY A 106 -2.50 -6.13 -8.10
N VAL A 107 -2.08 -5.36 -7.11
CA VAL A 107 -2.55 -3.99 -6.89
C VAL A 107 -1.39 -3.01 -6.90
N THR A 108 -1.44 -2.02 -7.81
CA THR A 108 -0.51 -0.89 -7.82
C THR A 108 -1.24 0.44 -8.00
N GLY A 109 -0.51 1.55 -7.96
CA GLY A 109 -1.02 2.91 -8.14
C GLY A 109 -0.21 3.93 -7.34
N SER A 110 -0.43 5.22 -7.56
CA SER A 110 0.24 6.27 -6.78
C SER A 110 -0.35 6.39 -5.39
N VAL A 111 -1.68 6.39 -5.28
CA VAL A 111 -2.46 6.46 -4.04
C VAL A 111 -3.50 5.34 -4.02
N GLY A 112 -3.94 4.92 -2.83
CA GLY A 112 -5.04 3.97 -2.68
C GLY A 112 -4.63 2.48 -2.72
N LYS A 113 -3.39 2.12 -3.04
CA LYS A 113 -2.91 0.72 -3.13
C LYS A 113 -3.33 -0.14 -1.92
N THR A 114 -2.94 0.28 -0.73
CA THR A 114 -3.17 -0.50 0.49
C THR A 114 -4.66 -0.62 0.82
N THR A 115 -5.43 0.47 0.66
CA THR A 115 -6.87 0.44 0.88
C THR A 115 -7.56 -0.45 -0.15
N THR A 116 -7.21 -0.33 -1.44
CA THR A 116 -7.73 -1.21 -2.49
C THR A 116 -7.37 -2.67 -2.25
N LYS A 117 -6.13 -2.97 -1.84
CA LYS A 117 -5.72 -4.32 -1.42
C LYS A 117 -6.59 -4.85 -0.27
N GLN A 118 -6.82 -4.04 0.75
CA GLN A 118 -7.65 -4.45 1.89
C GLN A 118 -9.11 -4.66 1.50
N MET A 119 -9.67 -3.75 0.69
CA MET A 119 -11.04 -3.91 0.16
C MET A 119 -11.14 -5.13 -0.77
N THR A 120 -10.14 -5.37 -1.62
CA THR A 120 -10.09 -6.58 -2.46
C THR A 120 -10.02 -7.84 -1.63
N TYR A 121 -9.21 -7.85 -0.56
CA TYR A 121 -9.17 -8.95 0.38
C TYR A 121 -10.53 -9.19 1.04
N ALA A 122 -11.18 -8.15 1.58
CA ALA A 122 -12.50 -8.24 2.19
C ALA A 122 -13.55 -8.76 1.20
N ALA A 123 -13.53 -8.27 -0.05
CA ALA A 123 -14.42 -8.68 -1.11
C ALA A 123 -14.28 -10.17 -1.51
N ILE A 124 -13.11 -10.77 -1.29
CA ILE A 124 -12.79 -12.14 -1.74
C ILE A 124 -12.80 -13.14 -0.59
N ALA A 125 -12.46 -12.72 0.65
CA ALA A 125 -12.22 -13.61 1.78
C ALA A 125 -13.40 -14.52 2.16
N GLY A 126 -14.63 -14.14 1.81
CA GLY A 126 -15.81 -14.99 2.01
C GLY A 126 -15.96 -16.17 1.04
N PHE A 127 -15.12 -16.23 -0.02
CA PHE A 127 -15.20 -17.26 -1.05
C PHE A 127 -14.17 -18.39 -0.89
N GLY A 128 -13.12 -18.19 -0.07
CA GLY A 128 -12.10 -19.21 0.16
C GLY A 128 -10.90 -18.67 0.94
N ASP A 129 -9.96 -19.57 1.25
CA ASP A 129 -8.74 -19.19 1.97
C ASP A 129 -7.96 -18.13 1.18
N THR A 130 -7.82 -16.96 1.78
CA THR A 130 -7.28 -15.77 1.12
C THR A 130 -6.15 -15.17 1.92
N ILE A 131 -4.99 -14.99 1.28
CA ILE A 131 -3.88 -14.24 1.85
C ILE A 131 -3.76 -12.85 1.20
N LYS A 132 -3.09 -11.94 1.90
CA LYS A 132 -2.77 -10.60 1.38
C LYS A 132 -1.39 -10.16 1.81
N THR A 133 -0.83 -9.16 1.11
CA THR A 133 0.37 -8.46 1.56
C THR A 133 0.12 -7.82 2.92
N GLU A 134 0.97 -8.14 3.90
CA GLU A 134 0.92 -7.52 5.22
C GLU A 134 1.74 -6.22 5.26
N GLY A 135 1.25 -5.25 6.01
CA GLY A 135 1.92 -3.96 6.18
C GLY A 135 2.28 -3.32 4.85
N ASN A 136 3.57 -3.01 4.68
CA ASN A 136 4.19 -2.45 3.48
C ASN A 136 5.13 -3.43 2.76
N GLN A 137 4.91 -4.73 2.88
CA GLN A 137 5.71 -5.78 2.22
C GLN A 137 5.43 -5.83 0.71
N ASN A 138 5.57 -4.71 0.02
CA ASN A 138 5.17 -4.49 -1.36
C ASN A 138 6.33 -4.26 -2.33
N ASN A 139 7.57 -4.53 -1.90
CA ASN A 139 8.80 -4.42 -2.66
C ASN A 139 9.44 -5.81 -2.93
N GLU A 140 10.63 -5.83 -3.52
CA GLU A 140 11.37 -7.04 -3.92
C GLU A 140 11.79 -7.94 -2.73
N LEU A 141 11.77 -7.45 -1.50
CA LEU A 141 11.94 -8.25 -0.30
C LEU A 141 10.60 -8.71 0.28
N GLY A 142 9.60 -7.83 0.31
CA GLY A 142 8.33 -8.06 0.96
C GLY A 142 7.38 -8.96 0.16
N LEU A 143 7.35 -8.81 -1.17
CA LEU A 143 6.50 -9.64 -2.03
C LEU A 143 6.84 -11.14 -1.92
N PRO A 144 8.12 -11.58 -2.02
CA PRO A 144 8.46 -13.00 -1.80
C PRO A 144 8.01 -13.51 -0.44
N ARG A 145 8.17 -12.72 0.64
CA ARG A 145 7.67 -13.08 1.97
C ARG A 145 6.16 -13.30 1.99
N THR A 146 5.41 -12.48 1.25
CA THR A 146 3.96 -12.68 1.09
C THR A 146 3.69 -14.00 0.34
N LEU A 147 4.41 -14.27 -0.75
CA LEU A 147 4.24 -15.48 -1.55
C LEU A 147 4.58 -16.76 -0.78
N PHE A 148 5.60 -16.73 0.10
CA PHE A 148 5.95 -17.86 0.98
C PHE A 148 4.84 -18.23 1.98
N ARG A 149 3.81 -17.41 2.14
CA ARG A 149 2.64 -17.71 2.97
C ARG A 149 1.56 -18.49 2.21
N ILE A 150 1.66 -18.62 0.88
CA ILE A 150 0.76 -19.45 0.10
C ILE A 150 0.92 -20.90 0.55
N GLY A 151 -0.19 -21.55 0.89
CA GLY A 151 -0.26 -22.96 1.23
C GLY A 151 -1.13 -23.74 0.25
N LYS A 152 -1.33 -25.03 0.53
CA LYS A 152 -2.14 -25.91 -0.29
C LYS A 152 -3.62 -25.53 -0.31
N GLU A 153 -4.10 -24.96 0.78
CA GLU A 153 -5.49 -24.53 0.96
C GLU A 153 -5.74 -23.12 0.43
N THR A 154 -4.68 -22.36 0.11
CA THR A 154 -4.81 -20.97 -0.35
C THR A 154 -5.44 -20.93 -1.74
N GLU A 155 -6.64 -20.37 -1.83
CA GLU A 155 -7.39 -20.20 -3.05
C GLU A 155 -7.17 -18.84 -3.71
N TYR A 156 -6.92 -17.80 -2.88
CA TYR A 156 -6.75 -16.43 -3.35
C TYR A 156 -5.56 -15.74 -2.69
N ALA A 157 -4.93 -14.82 -3.44
CA ALA A 157 -3.89 -13.95 -2.90
C ALA A 157 -4.05 -12.52 -3.44
N VAL A 158 -4.00 -11.53 -2.55
CA VAL A 158 -4.05 -10.11 -2.92
C VAL A 158 -2.70 -9.47 -2.62
N VAL A 159 -1.94 -9.16 -3.66
CA VAL A 159 -0.56 -8.68 -3.52
C VAL A 159 -0.44 -7.20 -3.90
N GLU A 160 0.10 -6.40 -3.01
CA GLU A 160 0.42 -4.99 -3.25
C GLU A 160 1.80 -4.89 -3.90
N MET A 161 1.92 -4.06 -4.95
CA MET A 161 3.15 -3.82 -5.68
C MET A 161 3.50 -2.32 -5.62
N GLY A 162 4.52 -1.99 -4.84
CA GLY A 162 5.09 -0.66 -4.72
C GLY A 162 6.29 -0.47 -5.64
N MET A 163 6.67 0.79 -5.87
CA MET A 163 7.87 1.13 -6.61
C MET A 163 8.42 2.48 -6.18
N SER A 164 9.71 2.67 -6.38
CA SER A 164 10.40 3.96 -6.38
C SER A 164 11.05 4.25 -7.74
N HIS A 165 11.38 3.22 -8.53
CA HIS A 165 12.03 3.31 -9.84
C HIS A 165 11.31 2.46 -10.89
N ALA A 166 11.55 2.76 -12.16
CA ALA A 166 11.08 1.94 -13.28
C ALA A 166 11.70 0.52 -13.22
N GLY A 167 10.96 -0.48 -13.71
CA GLY A 167 11.35 -1.89 -13.73
C GLY A 167 11.05 -2.66 -12.43
N GLU A 168 10.75 -1.97 -11.33
CA GLU A 168 10.45 -2.67 -10.06
C GLU A 168 9.11 -3.41 -10.12
N ILE A 169 8.05 -2.76 -10.65
CA ILE A 169 6.74 -3.42 -10.77
C ILE A 169 6.79 -4.58 -11.77
N GLU A 170 7.58 -4.48 -12.85
CA GLU A 170 7.76 -5.59 -13.77
C GLU A 170 8.31 -6.83 -13.06
N ARG A 171 9.36 -6.67 -12.25
CA ARG A 171 9.95 -7.78 -11.49
C ARG A 171 8.96 -8.37 -10.51
N LEU A 172 8.23 -7.52 -9.76
CA LEU A 172 7.19 -7.95 -8.81
C LEU A 172 6.06 -8.71 -9.53
N ALA A 173 5.58 -8.18 -10.65
CA ALA A 173 4.51 -8.79 -11.43
C ALA A 173 4.91 -10.15 -12.02
N ARG A 174 6.11 -10.27 -12.59
CA ARG A 174 6.65 -11.55 -13.10
C ARG A 174 6.82 -12.58 -11.97
N CYS A 175 7.15 -12.16 -10.76
CA CYS A 175 7.26 -13.04 -9.59
C CYS A 175 5.88 -13.52 -9.12
N ALA A 176 4.91 -12.63 -8.95
CA ALA A 176 3.58 -12.95 -8.43
C ALA A 176 2.67 -13.60 -9.47
N ARG A 177 2.83 -13.28 -10.76
CA ARG A 177 1.96 -13.73 -11.87
C ARG A 177 0.48 -13.57 -11.55
N PRO A 178 -0.03 -12.32 -11.46
CA PRO A 178 -1.43 -12.08 -11.14
C PRO A 178 -2.37 -12.53 -12.26
N ASP A 179 -3.56 -13.02 -11.88
CA ASP A 179 -4.67 -13.29 -12.78
C ASP A 179 -5.43 -12.00 -13.16
N VAL A 180 -5.43 -11.01 -12.24
CA VAL A 180 -6.04 -9.68 -12.43
C VAL A 180 -5.07 -8.62 -11.92
N GLY A 181 -4.86 -7.56 -12.71
CA GLY A 181 -4.12 -6.37 -12.29
C GLY A 181 -5.05 -5.21 -11.96
N ILE A 182 -4.70 -4.40 -10.95
CA ILE A 182 -5.39 -3.14 -10.61
C ILE A 182 -4.38 -1.99 -10.62
N ILE A 183 -4.70 -0.90 -11.32
CA ILE A 183 -4.01 0.39 -11.20
C ILE A 183 -4.99 1.43 -10.68
N THR A 184 -4.80 1.89 -9.45
CA THR A 184 -5.75 2.77 -8.77
C THR A 184 -5.79 4.19 -9.34
N CYS A 185 -4.63 4.81 -9.54
CA CYS A 185 -4.46 6.13 -10.15
C CYS A 185 -2.99 6.45 -10.44
N ILE A 186 -2.78 7.50 -11.24
CA ILE A 186 -1.48 8.10 -11.56
C ILE A 186 -1.40 9.48 -10.91
N GLY A 187 -0.74 9.56 -9.79
CA GLY A 187 -0.44 10.81 -9.09
C GLY A 187 1.03 11.21 -9.22
N VAL A 188 1.49 12.07 -8.30
CA VAL A 188 2.86 12.59 -8.29
C VAL A 188 3.82 11.86 -7.34
N SER A 189 3.39 10.75 -6.73
CA SER A 189 4.27 9.94 -5.86
C SER A 189 5.50 9.46 -6.65
N HIS A 190 6.70 9.60 -6.06
CA HIS A 190 7.99 9.23 -6.65
C HIS A 190 8.35 10.02 -7.93
N ILE A 191 7.73 11.19 -8.16
CA ILE A 191 8.02 12.02 -9.34
C ILE A 191 9.48 12.50 -9.37
N GLY A 192 10.09 12.68 -8.20
CA GLY A 192 11.51 13.01 -8.08
C GLY A 192 12.44 11.97 -8.73
N ASN A 193 12.05 10.69 -8.70
CA ASN A 193 12.84 9.60 -9.30
C ASN A 193 12.46 9.33 -10.76
N LEU A 194 11.20 9.55 -11.14
CA LEU A 194 10.65 9.18 -12.44
C LEU A 194 10.51 10.38 -13.40
N GLY A 195 10.58 11.60 -12.90
CA GLY A 195 10.63 12.85 -13.67
C GLY A 195 9.27 13.35 -14.14
N SER A 196 8.29 12.49 -14.48
CA SER A 196 6.96 12.91 -14.94
C SER A 196 5.87 11.92 -14.62
N GLN A 197 4.58 12.36 -14.65
CA GLN A 197 3.42 11.48 -14.46
C GLN A 197 3.27 10.47 -15.62
N GLU A 198 3.69 10.81 -16.83
CA GLU A 198 3.73 9.87 -17.95
C GLU A 198 4.69 8.69 -17.67
N ASN A 199 5.85 8.98 -17.09
CA ASN A 199 6.79 7.93 -16.69
C ASN A 199 6.27 7.12 -15.49
N ILE A 200 5.59 7.76 -14.55
CA ILE A 200 4.89 7.07 -13.45
C ILE A 200 3.82 6.12 -14.03
N CYS A 201 3.05 6.58 -15.01
CA CYS A 201 2.05 5.75 -15.69
C CYS A 201 2.70 4.54 -16.37
N LYS A 202 3.79 4.75 -17.14
CA LYS A 202 4.54 3.65 -17.77
C LYS A 202 5.05 2.64 -16.75
N ALA A 203 5.65 3.11 -15.66
CA ALA A 203 6.17 2.24 -14.61
C ALA A 203 5.06 1.44 -13.91
N LYS A 204 3.85 2.01 -13.72
CA LYS A 204 2.73 1.24 -13.14
C LYS A 204 2.12 0.25 -14.13
N LEU A 205 2.15 0.55 -15.43
CA LEU A 205 1.75 -0.39 -16.48
C LEU A 205 2.67 -1.60 -16.60
N GLU A 206 3.85 -1.59 -15.99
CA GLU A 206 4.74 -2.75 -15.88
C GLU A 206 4.05 -3.95 -15.19
N ILE A 207 2.95 -3.74 -14.43
CA ILE A 207 2.14 -4.83 -13.86
C ILE A 207 1.65 -5.79 -14.95
N CYS A 208 1.46 -5.31 -16.17
CA CYS A 208 1.04 -6.12 -17.31
C CYS A 208 2.05 -7.22 -17.67
N ALA A 209 3.32 -7.06 -17.32
CA ALA A 209 4.36 -8.06 -17.60
C ALA A 209 4.14 -9.41 -16.87
N GLY A 210 3.35 -9.40 -15.79
CA GLY A 210 2.97 -10.62 -15.05
C GLY A 210 1.62 -11.19 -15.44
N LEU A 211 0.82 -10.48 -16.26
CA LEU A 211 -0.51 -10.88 -16.68
C LEU A 211 -0.44 -11.80 -17.91
N ALA A 212 -1.26 -12.84 -17.92
CA ALA A 212 -1.39 -13.72 -19.07
C ALA A 212 -2.25 -13.09 -20.18
N GLU A 213 -2.26 -13.70 -21.38
CA GLU A 213 -3.10 -13.30 -22.50
C GLU A 213 -4.59 -13.28 -22.09
N GLY A 214 -5.28 -12.17 -22.35
CA GLY A 214 -6.68 -11.95 -22.03
C GLY A 214 -6.97 -11.62 -20.55
N SER A 215 -5.95 -11.54 -19.68
CA SER A 215 -6.15 -11.21 -18.27
C SER A 215 -6.75 -9.81 -18.09
N PRO A 216 -7.68 -9.62 -17.15
CA PRO A 216 -8.26 -8.33 -16.84
C PRO A 216 -7.24 -7.37 -16.23
N LEU A 217 -7.21 -6.13 -16.73
CA LEU A 217 -6.52 -5.00 -16.12
C LEU A 217 -7.54 -3.94 -15.71
N VAL A 218 -7.77 -3.82 -14.41
CA VAL A 218 -8.74 -2.88 -13.81
C VAL A 218 -8.09 -1.51 -13.69
N LEU A 219 -8.70 -0.51 -14.31
CA LEU A 219 -8.15 0.83 -14.52
C LEU A 219 -9.15 1.91 -14.10
N ASN A 220 -8.64 2.95 -13.46
CA ASN A 220 -9.42 4.14 -13.12
C ASN A 220 -9.74 4.95 -14.39
N GLY A 221 -11.00 4.99 -14.75
CA GLY A 221 -11.50 5.73 -15.91
C GLY A 221 -11.54 7.24 -15.72
N ASP A 222 -11.47 7.73 -14.47
CA ASP A 222 -11.41 9.16 -14.16
C ASP A 222 -9.97 9.69 -14.21
N ASP A 223 -8.97 8.81 -14.38
CA ASP A 223 -7.56 9.19 -14.47
C ASP A 223 -7.16 9.50 -15.92
N PRO A 224 -6.77 10.77 -16.23
CA PRO A 224 -6.46 11.18 -17.58
C PRO A 224 -5.20 10.54 -18.17
N PHE A 225 -4.24 10.11 -17.33
CA PHE A 225 -3.03 9.43 -17.79
C PHE A 225 -3.33 7.98 -18.17
N LEU A 226 -4.15 7.27 -17.37
CA LEU A 226 -4.58 5.91 -17.69
C LEU A 226 -5.46 5.89 -18.94
N ARG A 227 -6.38 6.86 -19.10
CA ARG A 227 -7.21 6.96 -20.31
C ARG A 227 -6.43 7.18 -21.60
N LYS A 228 -5.30 7.86 -21.52
CA LYS A 228 -4.42 8.14 -22.69
C LYS A 228 -3.34 7.10 -22.91
N ALA A 229 -3.14 6.19 -21.94
CA ALA A 229 -2.06 5.21 -22.00
C ALA A 229 -2.24 4.21 -23.14
N ALA A 230 -1.15 3.90 -23.83
CA ALA A 230 -1.12 2.77 -24.76
C ALA A 230 -1.03 1.47 -23.94
N LEU A 231 -2.13 0.73 -23.86
CA LEU A 231 -2.18 -0.53 -23.13
C LEU A 231 -1.60 -1.67 -23.97
N PRO A 232 -0.86 -2.63 -23.36
CA PRO A 232 -0.41 -3.82 -24.06
C PRO A 232 -1.58 -4.63 -24.64
N GLY A 233 -1.46 -5.12 -25.86
CA GLY A 233 -2.55 -5.82 -26.56
C GLY A 233 -2.97 -7.16 -25.96
N HIS A 234 -2.16 -7.74 -25.07
CA HIS A 234 -2.45 -9.01 -24.42
C HIS A 234 -3.35 -8.88 -23.19
N VAL A 235 -3.57 -7.67 -22.64
CA VAL A 235 -4.46 -7.46 -21.50
C VAL A 235 -5.82 -6.94 -21.92
N ARG A 236 -6.86 -7.27 -21.15
CA ARG A 236 -8.21 -6.79 -21.34
C ARG A 236 -8.51 -5.66 -20.33
N PRO A 237 -8.62 -4.41 -20.75
CA PRO A 237 -8.96 -3.31 -19.86
C PRO A 237 -10.38 -3.47 -19.30
N VAL A 238 -10.54 -3.17 -18.01
CA VAL A 238 -11.80 -3.07 -17.29
C VAL A 238 -11.81 -1.71 -16.59
N TRP A 239 -12.68 -0.82 -17.05
CA TRP A 239 -12.72 0.55 -16.56
C TRP A 239 -13.69 0.73 -15.39
N PHE A 240 -13.25 1.40 -14.32
CA PHE A 240 -14.14 1.86 -13.26
C PHE A 240 -14.16 3.40 -13.19
N SER A 241 -15.28 3.99 -12.75
CA SER A 241 -15.44 5.47 -12.69
C SER A 241 -16.40 5.90 -11.60
N LEU A 242 -16.21 7.12 -11.09
CA LEU A 242 -17.15 7.83 -10.21
C LEU A 242 -18.07 8.73 -11.05
N GLY A 243 -19.07 8.14 -11.71
CA GLY A 243 -20.12 8.86 -12.41
C GLY A 243 -20.22 8.63 -13.92
N ASP A 244 -19.18 8.08 -14.57
CA ASP A 244 -19.26 7.76 -16.01
C ASP A 244 -19.92 6.39 -16.22
N GLU A 245 -21.20 6.38 -16.60
CA GLU A 245 -21.96 5.15 -16.89
C GLU A 245 -21.46 4.39 -18.14
N SER A 246 -20.56 4.99 -18.91
CA SER A 246 -19.90 4.28 -20.03
C SER A 246 -18.76 3.34 -19.57
N ALA A 247 -18.30 3.45 -18.33
CA ALA A 247 -17.33 2.53 -17.74
C ALA A 247 -17.95 1.12 -17.54
N ASP A 248 -17.09 0.10 -17.39
CA ASP A 248 -17.56 -1.27 -17.11
C ASP A 248 -18.23 -1.36 -15.74
N VAL A 249 -17.68 -0.63 -14.75
CA VAL A 249 -18.21 -0.52 -13.39
C VAL A 249 -18.21 0.95 -12.99
N CYS A 250 -19.35 1.47 -12.50
CA CYS A 250 -19.39 2.84 -12.00
C CYS A 250 -20.19 3.00 -10.71
N ALA A 251 -19.97 4.11 -10.00
CA ALA A 251 -20.76 4.50 -8.84
C ALA A 251 -21.59 5.75 -9.15
N LEU A 252 -22.89 5.68 -8.87
CA LEU A 252 -23.83 6.78 -8.94
C LEU A 252 -24.37 7.10 -7.54
N ASN A 253 -24.99 8.27 -7.37
CA ASN A 253 -25.65 8.66 -6.12
C ASN A 253 -24.73 8.55 -4.89
N VAL A 254 -23.45 8.85 -5.06
CA VAL A 254 -22.44 8.73 -3.99
C VAL A 254 -22.74 9.75 -2.90
N ARG A 255 -22.99 9.26 -1.68
CA ARG A 255 -23.29 10.07 -0.49
C ARG A 255 -22.60 9.52 0.74
N GLN A 256 -22.33 10.36 1.71
CA GLN A 256 -21.90 9.92 3.03
C GLN A 256 -23.11 9.37 3.80
N GLU A 257 -22.89 8.27 4.54
CA GLU A 257 -23.88 7.64 5.41
C GLU A 257 -23.20 7.17 6.70
N GLY A 258 -23.40 7.92 7.80
CA GLY A 258 -22.64 7.71 9.04
C GLY A 258 -21.15 7.88 8.82
N ASP A 259 -20.37 6.92 9.31
CA ASP A 259 -18.91 6.87 9.16
C ASP A 259 -18.47 6.15 7.87
N GLY A 260 -19.37 5.99 6.91
CA GLY A 260 -19.13 5.31 5.65
C GLY A 260 -19.64 6.06 4.44
N MET A 261 -19.62 5.39 3.29
CA MET A 261 -20.17 5.88 2.03
C MET A 261 -21.22 4.91 1.50
N ALA A 262 -22.33 5.46 1.00
CA ALA A 262 -23.35 4.71 0.27
C ALA A 262 -23.42 5.18 -1.19
N PHE A 263 -23.65 4.25 -2.11
CA PHE A 263 -23.72 4.55 -3.53
C PHE A 263 -24.46 3.43 -4.30
N THR A 264 -24.96 3.76 -5.47
CA THR A 264 -25.47 2.78 -6.43
C THR A 264 -24.31 2.31 -7.30
N LEU A 265 -23.87 1.06 -7.14
CA LEU A 265 -22.90 0.41 -8.01
C LEU A 265 -23.61 -0.06 -9.28
N CYS A 266 -23.06 0.30 -10.44
CA CYS A 266 -23.54 -0.17 -11.74
C CYS A 266 -22.45 -0.98 -12.40
N ASP A 267 -22.67 -2.28 -12.62
CA ASP A 267 -21.83 -3.16 -13.44
C ASP A 267 -22.58 -3.49 -14.73
N ARG A 268 -21.99 -3.11 -15.88
CA ARG A 268 -22.62 -3.34 -17.21
C ARG A 268 -22.90 -4.82 -17.50
N ALA A 269 -22.16 -5.73 -16.86
CA ALA A 269 -22.33 -7.18 -17.05
C ALA A 269 -23.30 -7.80 -16.02
N ALA A 270 -23.42 -7.22 -14.81
CA ALA A 270 -24.11 -7.86 -13.69
C ALA A 270 -25.35 -7.07 -13.19
N GLY A 271 -25.49 -5.78 -13.53
CA GLY A 271 -26.64 -4.97 -13.13
C GLY A 271 -26.33 -3.87 -12.12
N ARG A 272 -27.31 -3.49 -11.30
CA ARG A 272 -27.21 -2.39 -10.33
C ARG A 272 -27.42 -2.92 -8.91
N TYR A 273 -26.66 -2.37 -7.97
CA TYR A 273 -26.67 -2.76 -6.56
C TYR A 273 -26.54 -1.53 -5.67
N GLU A 274 -27.30 -1.47 -4.57
CA GLU A 274 -27.05 -0.51 -3.51
C GLU A 274 -25.92 -1.04 -2.62
N VAL A 275 -24.90 -0.23 -2.42
CA VAL A 275 -23.68 -0.61 -1.70
C VAL A 275 -23.38 0.42 -0.62
N THR A 276 -23.02 -0.08 0.56
CA THR A 276 -22.47 0.73 1.64
C THR A 276 -21.11 0.17 2.03
N ILE A 277 -20.12 1.04 2.20
CA ILE A 277 -18.79 0.68 2.68
C ILE A 277 -18.46 1.45 3.95
N PRO A 278 -17.83 0.83 4.98
CA PRO A 278 -17.42 1.49 6.22
C PRO A 278 -16.10 2.27 6.05
N ALA A 279 -16.06 3.14 5.05
CA ALA A 279 -14.91 3.98 4.75
C ALA A 279 -15.37 5.31 4.16
N MET A 280 -14.87 6.42 4.66
CA MET A 280 -15.26 7.77 4.26
C MET A 280 -14.55 8.24 3.00
N GLY A 281 -15.20 9.13 2.26
CA GLY A 281 -14.63 9.85 1.12
C GLY A 281 -14.80 9.14 -0.22
N ARG A 282 -15.06 9.94 -1.25
CA ARG A 282 -15.29 9.47 -2.63
C ARG A 282 -14.14 8.62 -3.19
N HIS A 283 -12.90 8.89 -2.77
CA HIS A 283 -11.75 8.08 -3.19
C HIS A 283 -11.83 6.63 -2.68
N ASN A 284 -12.47 6.37 -1.53
CA ASN A 284 -12.71 5.02 -1.04
C ASN A 284 -13.83 4.31 -1.81
N VAL A 285 -14.80 5.06 -2.34
CA VAL A 285 -15.76 4.50 -3.31
C VAL A 285 -15.01 4.03 -4.58
N ALA A 286 -14.07 4.82 -5.10
CA ALA A 286 -13.24 4.42 -6.24
C ALA A 286 -12.40 3.16 -5.94
N ASN A 287 -11.80 3.07 -4.73
CA ASN A 287 -11.08 1.87 -4.28
C ASN A 287 -12.00 0.64 -4.20
N ALA A 288 -13.23 0.81 -3.72
CA ALA A 288 -14.23 -0.25 -3.66
C ALA A 288 -14.69 -0.71 -5.06
N LEU A 289 -14.88 0.22 -6.01
CA LEU A 289 -15.18 -0.14 -7.40
C LEU A 289 -14.04 -0.95 -8.03
N ALA A 290 -12.79 -0.57 -7.79
CA ALA A 290 -11.63 -1.32 -8.28
C ALA A 290 -11.57 -2.75 -7.68
N ALA A 291 -11.82 -2.88 -6.37
CA ALA A 291 -11.88 -4.15 -5.66
C ALA A 291 -13.03 -5.04 -6.19
N TYR A 292 -14.23 -4.47 -6.33
CA TYR A 292 -15.39 -5.15 -6.91
C TYR A 292 -15.10 -5.63 -8.34
N ALA A 293 -14.60 -4.73 -9.18
CA ALA A 293 -14.27 -5.07 -10.56
C ALA A 293 -13.27 -6.23 -10.64
N ALA A 294 -12.22 -6.22 -9.81
CA ALA A 294 -11.23 -7.30 -9.79
C ALA A 294 -11.86 -8.63 -9.33
N ALA A 295 -12.59 -8.64 -8.23
CA ALA A 295 -13.21 -9.84 -7.68
C ALA A 295 -14.22 -10.47 -8.64
N THR A 296 -15.10 -9.66 -9.25
CA THR A 296 -16.09 -10.18 -10.23
C THR A 296 -15.43 -10.68 -11.53
N ARG A 297 -14.26 -10.13 -11.91
CA ARG A 297 -13.50 -10.62 -13.08
C ARG A 297 -12.67 -11.88 -12.76
N LEU A 298 -12.54 -12.28 -11.49
CA LEU A 298 -12.13 -13.63 -11.09
C LEU A 298 -13.29 -14.64 -11.17
N GLY A 299 -14.52 -14.19 -11.45
CA GLY A 299 -15.72 -15.04 -11.55
C GLY A 299 -16.52 -15.12 -10.24
N LEU A 300 -16.23 -14.29 -9.25
CA LEU A 300 -16.95 -14.28 -7.97
C LEU A 300 -18.31 -13.58 -8.12
N ALA A 301 -19.33 -14.09 -7.39
CA ALA A 301 -20.68 -13.57 -7.44
C ALA A 301 -20.77 -12.14 -6.86
N PRO A 302 -21.40 -11.18 -7.57
CA PRO A 302 -21.48 -9.78 -7.16
C PRO A 302 -22.01 -9.57 -5.73
N GLU A 303 -23.03 -10.31 -5.34
CA GLU A 303 -23.67 -10.18 -4.03
C GLU A 303 -22.70 -10.54 -2.88
N GLY A 304 -21.94 -11.61 -3.04
CA GLY A 304 -20.92 -12.02 -2.06
C GLY A 304 -19.75 -11.04 -2.00
N VAL A 305 -19.33 -10.49 -3.15
CA VAL A 305 -18.30 -9.44 -3.23
C VAL A 305 -18.75 -8.17 -2.50
N ILE A 306 -20.01 -7.75 -2.69
CA ILE A 306 -20.60 -6.58 -2.03
C ILE A 306 -20.71 -6.80 -0.53
N ALA A 307 -21.13 -7.99 -0.08
CA ALA A 307 -21.17 -8.34 1.33
C ALA A 307 -19.78 -8.23 1.97
N GLY A 308 -18.74 -8.75 1.30
CA GLY A 308 -17.37 -8.61 1.78
C GLY A 308 -16.88 -7.16 1.85
N LEU A 309 -17.28 -6.30 0.90
CA LEU A 309 -16.96 -4.86 0.95
C LEU A 309 -17.66 -4.15 2.11
N ALA A 310 -18.86 -4.57 2.51
CA ALA A 310 -19.57 -4.05 3.66
C ALA A 310 -18.89 -4.44 5.00
N ASP A 311 -18.19 -5.57 5.02
CA ASP A 311 -17.42 -6.06 6.17
C ASP A 311 -15.96 -5.55 6.17
N PHE A 312 -15.61 -4.61 5.29
CA PHE A 312 -14.26 -4.03 5.22
C PHE A 312 -13.88 -3.36 6.53
N GLU A 313 -12.72 -3.72 7.05
CA GLU A 313 -12.13 -3.05 8.21
C GLU A 313 -10.94 -2.18 7.80
N GLN A 314 -10.97 -0.92 8.23
CA GLN A 314 -9.87 0.00 8.03
C GLN A 314 -8.69 -0.39 8.91
N THR A 315 -7.52 -0.59 8.33
CA THR A 315 -6.33 -1.04 9.06
C THR A 315 -5.23 0.03 9.08
N GLY A 316 -4.49 0.07 10.18
CA GLY A 316 -3.40 1.01 10.36
C GLY A 316 -3.87 2.46 10.58
N MET A 317 -2.97 3.42 10.36
CA MET A 317 -3.22 4.86 10.48
C MET A 317 -3.65 5.45 9.12
N ARG A 318 -4.75 4.94 8.56
CA ARG A 318 -5.32 5.36 7.27
C ARG A 318 -6.79 5.68 7.47
N GLN A 319 -7.08 6.96 7.75
CA GLN A 319 -8.42 7.48 8.05
C GLN A 319 -9.14 6.72 9.18
N LYS A 320 -8.39 6.23 10.16
CA LYS A 320 -8.95 5.59 11.34
C LYS A 320 -9.57 6.64 12.24
N VAL A 321 -10.86 6.55 12.49
CA VAL A 321 -11.55 7.43 13.44
C VAL A 321 -11.33 6.91 14.87
N VAL A 322 -10.85 7.79 15.72
CA VAL A 322 -10.64 7.53 17.16
C VAL A 322 -11.44 8.55 17.96
N HIS A 323 -12.36 8.07 18.78
CA HIS A 323 -13.14 8.93 19.67
C HIS A 323 -12.38 9.15 20.99
N ALA A 324 -12.04 10.38 21.31
CA ALA A 324 -11.29 10.75 22.51
C ALA A 324 -11.80 12.07 23.12
N GLY A 325 -12.17 12.09 24.38
CA GLY A 325 -12.65 13.28 25.09
C GLY A 325 -13.88 13.94 24.45
N GLY A 326 -14.72 13.18 23.76
CA GLY A 326 -15.85 13.68 22.99
C GLY A 326 -15.49 14.36 21.66
N MET A 327 -14.26 14.19 21.20
CA MET A 327 -13.74 14.65 19.93
C MET A 327 -13.50 13.47 18.98
N ASP A 328 -13.51 13.70 17.69
CA ASP A 328 -13.17 12.73 16.66
C ASP A 328 -11.77 13.01 16.12
N VAL A 329 -10.86 12.04 16.20
CA VAL A 329 -9.51 12.14 15.65
C VAL A 329 -9.40 11.19 14.46
N ILE A 330 -9.17 11.73 13.27
CA ILE A 330 -8.98 10.96 12.05
C ILE A 330 -7.48 10.77 11.85
N GLU A 331 -7.00 9.58 12.23
CA GLU A 331 -5.62 9.17 12.08
C GLU A 331 -5.36 8.76 10.63
N ASP A 332 -4.73 9.63 9.83
CA ASP A 332 -4.33 9.37 8.44
C ASP A 332 -2.83 9.66 8.22
N CYS A 333 -2.00 9.30 9.21
CA CYS A 333 -0.58 9.64 9.26
C CYS A 333 0.36 8.46 8.90
N TYR A 334 -0.11 7.47 8.15
CA TYR A 334 0.75 6.41 7.64
C TYR A 334 1.69 6.92 6.54
N ASN A 335 1.17 7.70 5.57
CA ASN A 335 1.95 8.34 4.51
C ASN A 335 1.20 9.54 3.93
N ALA A 336 1.94 10.45 3.29
CA ALA A 336 1.39 11.62 2.64
C ALA A 336 2.10 11.93 1.32
N ASN A 337 1.31 12.41 0.37
CA ASN A 337 1.74 13.05 -0.87
C ASN A 337 0.66 14.08 -1.27
N PRO A 338 0.90 14.96 -2.25
CA PRO A 338 -0.04 16.03 -2.61
C PRO A 338 -1.46 15.51 -2.91
N ASP A 339 -1.60 14.42 -3.67
CA ASP A 339 -2.90 13.86 -4.04
C ASP A 339 -3.66 13.33 -2.83
N SER A 340 -2.96 12.61 -1.94
CA SER A 340 -3.57 12.06 -0.73
C SER A 340 -3.91 13.13 0.30
N MET A 341 -3.12 14.22 0.40
CA MET A 341 -3.43 15.39 1.23
C MET A 341 -4.69 16.10 0.74
N LYS A 342 -4.77 16.35 -0.58
CA LYS A 342 -5.95 16.94 -1.22
C LYS A 342 -7.20 16.10 -0.97
N ALA A 343 -7.12 14.79 -1.15
CA ALA A 343 -8.24 13.87 -0.91
C ALA A 343 -8.69 13.86 0.56
N ALA A 344 -7.73 13.87 1.50
CA ALA A 344 -8.03 13.91 2.93
C ALA A 344 -8.70 15.23 3.35
N LEU A 345 -8.21 16.37 2.87
CA LEU A 345 -8.84 17.68 3.14
C LEU A 345 -10.25 17.78 2.53
N ALA A 346 -10.44 17.25 1.31
CA ALA A 346 -11.75 17.23 0.68
C ALA A 346 -12.76 16.36 1.46
N MET A 347 -12.35 15.19 1.91
CA MET A 347 -13.17 14.32 2.78
C MET A 347 -13.45 15.01 4.11
N PHE A 348 -12.44 15.62 4.74
CA PHE A 348 -12.56 16.24 6.04
C PHE A 348 -13.47 17.48 6.03
N ARG A 349 -13.52 18.21 4.92
CA ARG A 349 -14.48 19.32 4.71
C ARG A 349 -15.93 18.89 4.81
N GLU A 350 -16.26 17.65 4.43
CA GLU A 350 -17.60 17.07 4.48
C GLU A 350 -17.87 16.35 5.81
N TYR A 351 -16.86 16.24 6.69
CA TYR A 351 -16.99 15.53 7.96
C TYR A 351 -17.91 16.27 8.93
N PRO A 352 -18.89 15.58 9.57
CA PRO A 352 -19.84 16.21 10.48
C PRO A 352 -19.16 16.56 11.81
N CYS A 353 -18.74 17.81 12.00
CA CYS A 353 -18.15 18.31 13.24
C CYS A 353 -18.61 19.75 13.56
N LYS A 354 -18.47 20.13 14.81
CA LYS A 354 -18.73 21.52 15.21
C LYS A 354 -17.63 22.47 14.71
N ARG A 355 -16.38 22.05 14.85
CA ARG A 355 -15.20 22.77 14.39
C ARG A 355 -14.18 21.75 13.90
N CYS A 356 -13.51 22.08 12.81
CA CYS A 356 -12.56 21.20 12.15
C CYS A 356 -11.12 21.71 12.37
N PHE A 357 -10.24 20.83 12.81
CA PHE A 357 -8.83 21.09 13.06
C PHE A 357 -7.96 20.16 12.22
N ALA A 358 -6.77 20.58 11.85
CA ALA A 358 -5.82 19.70 11.19
C ALA A 358 -4.42 19.79 11.82
N LEU A 359 -3.74 18.64 11.94
CA LEU A 359 -2.31 18.50 12.17
C LEU A 359 -1.67 17.93 10.92
N LEU A 360 -0.96 18.75 10.15
CA LEU A 360 -0.34 18.36 8.90
C LEU A 360 1.18 18.43 9.03
N GLY A 361 1.85 17.36 8.60
CA GLY A 361 3.32 17.33 8.56
C GLY A 361 3.86 17.29 7.14
N ASP A 362 5.19 17.12 7.03
CA ASP A 362 5.87 17.08 5.75
C ASP A 362 5.39 15.95 4.84
N MET A 363 5.39 16.25 3.55
CA MET A 363 5.33 15.29 2.46
C MET A 363 6.76 15.03 1.98
N LEU A 364 7.29 13.84 2.25
CA LEU A 364 8.66 13.45 1.89
C LEU A 364 8.73 12.94 0.43
N GLU A 365 9.94 12.78 -0.10
CA GLU A 365 10.23 12.22 -1.44
C GLU A 365 9.68 13.04 -2.63
N LEU A 366 9.46 14.34 -2.44
CA LEU A 366 8.95 15.22 -3.50
C LEU A 366 10.07 15.89 -4.34
N GLY A 367 11.33 15.79 -3.91
CA GLY A 367 12.45 16.43 -4.61
C GLY A 367 12.22 17.93 -4.79
N GLU A 368 12.47 18.44 -6.00
CA GLU A 368 12.31 19.87 -6.33
C GLU A 368 10.87 20.39 -6.21
N MET A 369 9.87 19.50 -6.21
CA MET A 369 8.47 19.88 -6.04
C MET A 369 8.08 20.15 -4.59
N SER A 370 8.95 19.85 -3.60
CA SER A 370 8.61 19.92 -2.17
C SER A 370 8.06 21.30 -1.79
N ALA A 371 8.77 22.36 -2.13
CA ALA A 371 8.37 23.72 -1.78
C ALA A 371 6.99 24.10 -2.34
N SER A 372 6.78 23.92 -3.64
CA SER A 372 5.51 24.26 -4.30
C SER A 372 4.34 23.41 -3.82
N ALA A 373 4.59 22.13 -3.53
CA ALA A 373 3.57 21.21 -3.03
C ALA A 373 3.11 21.59 -1.60
N HIS A 374 4.03 21.98 -0.72
CA HIS A 374 3.68 22.41 0.62
C HIS A 374 2.97 23.77 0.64
N GLU A 375 3.37 24.71 -0.25
CA GLU A 375 2.63 25.98 -0.41
C GLU A 375 1.21 25.74 -0.92
N GLU A 376 1.04 24.86 -1.90
CA GLU A 376 -0.28 24.50 -2.43
C GLU A 376 -1.14 23.83 -1.36
N LEU A 377 -0.55 22.94 -0.55
CA LEU A 377 -1.24 22.33 0.59
C LEU A 377 -1.75 23.40 1.58
N GLY A 378 -0.96 24.44 1.84
CA GLY A 378 -1.39 25.56 2.68
C GLY A 378 -2.59 26.31 2.12
N ARG A 379 -2.60 26.59 0.82
CA ARG A 379 -3.78 27.20 0.13
C ARG A 379 -5.01 26.30 0.21
N GLN A 380 -4.84 25.00 0.00
CA GLN A 380 -5.91 24.01 0.10
C GLN A 380 -6.46 23.92 1.52
N ALA A 381 -5.60 23.91 2.54
CA ALA A 381 -5.99 23.90 3.94
C ALA A 381 -6.81 25.13 4.33
N ALA A 382 -6.44 26.30 3.85
CA ALA A 382 -7.23 27.53 4.06
C ALA A 382 -8.63 27.44 3.43
N GLY A 383 -8.76 26.77 2.27
CA GLY A 383 -10.05 26.54 1.59
C GLY A 383 -10.87 25.36 2.14
N ALA A 384 -10.32 24.57 3.08
CA ALA A 384 -10.96 23.37 3.60
C ALA A 384 -11.94 23.60 4.76
N GLY A 385 -12.17 24.86 5.18
CA GLY A 385 -13.08 25.19 6.28
C GLY A 385 -12.53 24.85 7.67
N LEU A 386 -11.21 24.81 7.81
CA LEU A 386 -10.55 24.56 9.10
C LEU A 386 -10.76 25.75 10.06
N THR A 387 -10.99 25.44 11.33
CA THR A 387 -10.97 26.41 12.43
C THR A 387 -9.54 26.80 12.77
N ALA A 388 -8.63 25.80 12.83
CA ALA A 388 -7.22 26.04 13.01
C ALA A 388 -6.39 24.93 12.31
N LEU A 389 -5.16 25.30 11.95
CA LEU A 389 -4.14 24.43 11.38
C LEU A 389 -2.92 24.40 12.28
N VAL A 390 -2.49 23.21 12.67
CA VAL A 390 -1.18 22.97 13.27
C VAL A 390 -0.31 22.26 12.24
N THR A 391 0.92 22.71 12.04
CA THR A 391 1.87 22.05 11.14
C THR A 391 3.12 21.63 11.91
N TYR A 392 3.77 20.55 11.44
CA TYR A 392 5.00 20.03 12.02
C TYR A 392 5.96 19.53 10.94
N GLY A 393 7.20 19.97 10.99
CA GLY A 393 8.26 19.59 10.06
C GLY A 393 8.82 20.78 9.28
N PRO A 394 10.08 20.70 8.83
CA PRO A 394 10.77 21.82 8.19
C PRO A 394 10.07 22.35 6.93
N GLU A 395 9.53 21.47 6.08
CA GLU A 395 8.81 21.86 4.86
C GLU A 395 7.36 22.31 5.17
N ALA A 396 6.74 21.76 6.22
CA ALA A 396 5.40 22.14 6.65
C ALA A 396 5.33 23.57 7.22
N ALA A 397 6.46 24.23 7.48
CA ALA A 397 6.54 25.67 7.73
C ALA A 397 5.98 26.47 6.54
N ARG A 398 6.28 26.05 5.30
CA ARG A 398 5.74 26.67 4.08
C ARG A 398 4.23 26.50 3.98
N THR A 399 3.72 25.34 4.41
CA THR A 399 2.27 25.08 4.49
C THR A 399 1.60 26.07 5.44
N ALA A 400 2.21 26.30 6.61
CA ALA A 400 1.69 27.28 7.59
C ALA A 400 1.68 28.71 7.03
N GLU A 401 2.77 29.13 6.40
CA GLU A 401 2.91 30.47 5.80
C GLU A 401 1.88 30.69 4.69
N ALA A 402 1.76 29.70 3.77
CA ALA A 402 0.81 29.76 2.66
C ALA A 402 -0.65 29.75 3.15
N ALA A 403 -0.97 28.98 4.21
CA ALA A 403 -2.29 28.97 4.81
C ALA A 403 -2.66 30.31 5.43
N LYS A 404 -1.73 30.96 6.16
CA LYS A 404 -1.90 32.32 6.68
C LYS A 404 -2.12 33.34 5.56
N ALA A 405 -1.28 33.28 4.53
CA ALA A 405 -1.37 34.18 3.37
C ALA A 405 -2.70 33.99 2.62
N ALA A 406 -3.26 32.78 2.62
CA ALA A 406 -4.56 32.46 2.03
C ALA A 406 -5.76 32.77 2.96
N GLY A 407 -5.51 33.37 4.15
CA GLY A 407 -6.57 33.91 5.03
C GLY A 407 -7.00 32.98 6.18
N LEU A 408 -6.32 31.86 6.43
CA LEU A 408 -6.57 31.05 7.62
C LEU A 408 -6.00 31.77 8.86
N ALA A 409 -6.88 32.21 9.77
CA ALA A 409 -6.49 33.09 10.87
C ALA A 409 -5.68 32.40 11.99
N ASP A 410 -6.06 31.16 12.34
CA ASP A 410 -5.40 30.41 13.43
C ASP A 410 -4.51 29.31 12.83
N VAL A 411 -3.22 29.64 12.71
CA VAL A 411 -2.19 28.71 12.19
C VAL A 411 -0.99 28.70 13.11
N VAL A 412 -0.61 27.51 13.56
CA VAL A 412 0.57 27.27 14.42
C VAL A 412 1.54 26.36 13.69
N HIS A 413 2.82 26.77 13.62
CA HIS A 413 3.88 25.85 13.24
C HIS A 413 4.59 25.38 14.50
N ALA A 414 4.57 24.08 14.78
CA ALA A 414 5.14 23.47 15.97
C ALA A 414 6.59 23.03 15.71
N GLY A 415 7.47 23.29 16.67
CA GLY A 415 8.88 22.90 16.61
C GLY A 415 9.13 21.45 17.03
N ASP A 416 8.20 20.85 17.79
CA ASP A 416 8.26 19.47 18.26
C ASP A 416 6.87 18.87 18.48
N TYR A 417 6.80 17.58 18.81
CA TYR A 417 5.53 16.87 19.03
C TYR A 417 4.75 17.38 20.23
N GLN A 418 5.45 17.85 21.29
CA GLN A 418 4.80 18.42 22.48
C GLN A 418 4.09 19.73 22.14
N GLN A 419 4.76 20.63 21.44
CA GLN A 419 4.16 21.89 21.00
C GLN A 419 2.96 21.66 20.07
N ALA A 420 3.04 20.64 19.19
CA ALA A 420 1.91 20.27 18.34
C ALA A 420 0.71 19.79 19.16
N ALA A 421 0.93 18.91 20.13
CA ALA A 421 -0.10 18.43 21.04
C ALA A 421 -0.70 19.57 21.89
N ASP A 422 0.14 20.42 22.50
CA ASP A 422 -0.29 21.55 23.33
C ASP A 422 -1.11 22.56 22.53
N ALA A 423 -0.69 22.85 21.29
CA ALA A 423 -1.44 23.73 20.39
C ALA A 423 -2.84 23.24 20.10
N LEU A 424 -3.03 21.92 19.91
CA LEU A 424 -4.34 21.29 19.73
C LEU A 424 -5.16 21.30 21.02
N LEU A 425 -4.57 20.88 22.15
CA LEU A 425 -5.24 20.83 23.46
C LEU A 425 -5.76 22.18 23.91
N ALA A 426 -5.01 23.26 23.63
CA ALA A 426 -5.43 24.63 23.96
C ALA A 426 -6.65 25.11 23.15
N ARG A 427 -7.00 24.46 22.05
CA ARG A 427 -8.02 24.92 21.09
C ARG A 427 -9.22 24.02 21.00
N MET A 428 -9.03 22.71 21.14
CA MET A 428 -10.06 21.70 20.88
C MET A 428 -10.90 21.39 22.10
N LYS A 429 -12.14 21.00 21.87
CA LYS A 429 -13.10 20.56 22.89
C LYS A 429 -14.11 19.56 22.33
N ALA A 430 -14.93 18.99 23.19
CA ALA A 430 -15.96 18.03 22.78
C ALA A 430 -16.85 18.53 21.63
N GLY A 431 -17.01 17.68 20.63
CA GLY A 431 -17.72 17.93 19.39
C GLY A 431 -16.85 18.46 18.24
N ASP A 432 -15.54 18.64 18.46
CA ASP A 432 -14.59 19.01 17.42
C ASP A 432 -14.03 17.77 16.73
N ALA A 433 -13.51 17.92 15.49
CA ALA A 433 -12.78 16.89 14.79
C ALA A 433 -11.37 17.34 14.42
N LEU A 434 -10.43 16.38 14.39
CA LEU A 434 -9.03 16.55 14.04
C LEU A 434 -8.62 15.61 12.92
N LEU A 435 -8.10 16.15 11.82
CA LEU A 435 -7.40 15.38 10.79
C LEU A 435 -5.90 15.39 11.08
N VAL A 436 -5.26 14.21 11.14
CA VAL A 436 -3.81 14.08 11.34
C VAL A 436 -3.20 13.39 10.14
N LYS A 437 -2.32 14.10 9.38
CA LYS A 437 -1.73 13.53 8.17
C LYS A 437 -0.30 14.01 7.89
N ALA A 438 0.59 13.05 7.61
CA ALA A 438 1.98 13.30 7.22
C ALA A 438 2.60 12.07 6.55
N SER A 439 3.77 12.22 5.96
CA SER A 439 4.61 11.10 5.56
C SER A 439 5.06 10.26 6.76
N ARG A 440 5.31 8.96 6.53
CA ARG A 440 5.65 7.99 7.60
C ARG A 440 6.84 8.45 8.46
N GLY A 441 7.86 9.04 7.83
CA GLY A 441 9.05 9.52 8.53
C GLY A 441 8.77 10.61 9.57
N MET A 442 7.63 11.30 9.46
CA MET A 442 7.23 12.36 10.41
C MET A 442 6.68 11.81 11.73
N ALA A 443 6.29 10.55 11.79
CA ALA A 443 5.84 9.83 12.99
C ALA A 443 4.85 10.64 13.86
N LEU A 444 3.80 11.24 13.24
CA LEU A 444 2.83 12.10 13.94
C LEU A 444 2.02 11.37 15.03
N GLU A 445 2.00 10.06 15.03
CA GLU A 445 1.47 9.26 16.14
C GLU A 445 2.15 9.58 17.48
N LYS A 446 3.36 10.12 17.47
CA LYS A 446 4.05 10.58 18.71
C LYS A 446 3.39 11.83 19.28
N ALA A 447 2.92 12.76 18.44
CA ALA A 447 2.12 13.89 18.90
C ALA A 447 0.77 13.44 19.44
N LEU A 448 0.13 12.46 18.77
CA LEU A 448 -1.13 11.87 19.27
C LEU A 448 -0.95 11.12 20.61
N ALA A 449 0.18 10.45 20.81
CA ALA A 449 0.50 9.81 22.10
C ALA A 449 0.62 10.81 23.26
N LEU A 450 0.93 12.08 22.99
CA LEU A 450 0.92 13.17 23.96
C LEU A 450 -0.46 13.83 24.11
N PHE A 451 -1.24 13.84 23.03
CA PHE A 451 -2.58 14.43 22.98
C PHE A 451 -3.63 13.55 23.71
N TYR A 452 -3.69 12.26 23.46
CA TYR A 452 -4.74 11.35 23.97
C TYR A 452 -4.84 11.27 25.50
N PRO A 453 -3.76 11.15 26.30
CA PRO A 453 -3.87 11.03 27.74
C PRO A 453 -4.53 12.24 28.41
N VAL A 454 -4.40 13.43 27.82
CA VAL A 454 -4.99 14.67 28.32
C VAL A 454 -6.47 14.77 27.94
N CYS A 455 -6.86 14.21 26.80
CA CYS A 455 -8.24 14.20 26.30
C CYS A 455 -9.13 13.13 26.97
N GLY A 456 -8.56 12.23 27.77
CA GLY A 456 -9.35 11.22 28.49
C GLY A 456 -9.66 9.99 27.64
N LYS A 457 -8.67 9.48 26.91
CA LYS A 457 -8.70 8.16 26.26
C LYS A 457 -8.02 7.13 27.15
#